data_dbe81d3a510084b78197327eaa4f7d3f
#
_entry.id   dbe81d3a510084b78197327eaa4f7d3f
#
_cell.length_a   1.000
_cell.length_b   1.000
_cell.length_c   1.000
_cell.angle_alpha   90.00
_cell.angle_beta   90.00
_cell.angle_gamma   90.00
#
_symmetry.space_group_name_H-M   'P 1'
#
loop_
_entity.id
_entity.type
_entity.pdbx_description
1 polymer ?
#
loop_
_entity_poly.entity_id
_entity_poly.type
_entity_poly.pdbx_seq_one_letter_code
_entity_poly.pdbx_strand_id
1 'polypeptide(L)'
;MASAYVTTFTRRPRLLIGVGVGIVAYVLCPWQMREATRALIGWNAGAWVFLALIAQLMLGAKDGDIETHAAQEDEKTLALLVIAVVAATWSLVAIVFELGPVKDMHGIDKGLHLGLVGATILSSWAFTHLMFALHYAAHYYVQDGSEDDGLIGGFEFPKCAKPGWAEFCYEAFTIGCACATADVDLTTRGARVVVLVQSVIAFFFNTIILALTINIGAGLI
;
A
#
# COMPACT_ATOMS: atom_id res chain seq x y z
N MET A 1 -25.52 -6.71 8.23
CA MET A 1 -24.35 -6.49 7.38
C MET A 1 -23.65 -5.14 7.66
N ALA A 2 -24.31 -4.00 7.72
CA ALA A 2 -23.68 -2.69 7.99
C ALA A 2 -22.90 -2.62 9.34
N SER A 3 -23.39 -3.24 10.41
CA SER A 3 -22.72 -3.26 11.73
C SER A 3 -21.38 -4.00 11.72
N ALA A 4 -21.22 -5.03 10.90
CA ALA A 4 -20.00 -5.82 10.79
C ALA A 4 -18.87 -5.05 10.07
N TYR A 5 -19.21 -4.18 9.11
CA TYR A 5 -18.23 -3.32 8.42
C TYR A 5 -17.71 -2.20 9.33
N VAL A 6 -18.58 -1.61 10.14
CA VAL A 6 -18.20 -0.53 11.08
C VAL A 6 -17.21 -1.04 12.14
N THR A 7 -17.44 -2.23 12.70
CA THR A 7 -16.54 -2.83 13.70
C THR A 7 -15.15 -3.19 13.14
N THR A 8 -15.05 -3.52 11.86
CA THR A 8 -13.76 -3.83 11.19
C THR A 8 -12.93 -2.58 10.98
N PHE A 9 -13.57 -1.48 10.58
CA PHE A 9 -12.90 -0.19 10.40
C PHE A 9 -12.37 0.38 11.72
N THR A 10 -13.13 0.26 12.82
CA THR A 10 -12.74 0.79 14.13
C THR A 10 -11.56 0.05 14.77
N ARG A 11 -11.23 -1.15 14.32
CA ARG A 11 -10.07 -1.91 14.80
C ARG A 11 -8.73 -1.53 14.17
N ARG A 12 -8.71 -0.63 13.17
CA ARG A 12 -7.49 -0.19 12.47
C ARG A 12 -7.23 1.30 12.63
N PRO A 13 -6.84 1.76 13.83
CA PRO A 13 -6.73 3.18 14.14
C PRO A 13 -5.74 3.90 13.20
N ARG A 14 -4.66 3.25 12.78
CA ARG A 14 -3.65 3.85 11.90
C ARG A 14 -4.17 4.15 10.50
N LEU A 15 -4.97 3.25 9.94
CA LEU A 15 -5.64 3.48 8.63
C LEU A 15 -6.65 4.62 8.75
N LEU A 16 -7.44 4.64 9.82
CA LEU A 16 -8.41 5.71 10.08
C LEU A 16 -7.72 7.07 10.25
N ILE A 17 -6.60 7.12 10.97
CA ILE A 17 -5.80 8.34 11.11
C ILE A 17 -5.33 8.81 9.73
N GLY A 18 -4.76 7.92 8.90
CA GLY A 18 -4.33 8.26 7.54
C GLY A 18 -5.48 8.82 6.70
N VAL A 19 -6.63 8.13 6.67
CA VAL A 19 -7.83 8.58 5.94
C VAL A 19 -8.31 9.93 6.47
N GLY A 20 -8.39 10.10 7.80
CA GLY A 20 -8.80 11.36 8.42
C GLY A 20 -7.88 12.51 8.06
N VAL A 21 -6.56 12.32 8.14
CA VAL A 21 -5.57 13.33 7.73
C VAL A 21 -5.72 13.66 6.25
N GLY A 22 -5.91 12.68 5.39
CA GLY A 22 -6.13 12.89 3.97
C GLY A 22 -7.37 13.72 3.67
N ILE A 23 -8.50 13.41 4.33
CA ILE A 23 -9.74 14.18 4.20
C ILE A 23 -9.54 15.63 4.70
N VAL A 24 -8.93 15.80 5.85
CA VAL A 24 -8.65 17.14 6.41
C VAL A 24 -7.76 17.94 5.47
N ALA A 25 -6.68 17.35 4.95
CA ALA A 25 -5.79 18.00 4.00
C ALA A 25 -6.54 18.42 2.72
N TYR A 26 -7.38 17.54 2.17
CA TYR A 26 -8.21 17.86 1.00
C TYR A 26 -9.17 19.04 1.25
N VAL A 27 -9.86 19.05 2.40
CA VAL A 27 -10.84 20.09 2.77
C VAL A 27 -10.15 21.43 3.04
N LEU A 28 -8.96 21.41 3.66
CA LEU A 28 -8.19 22.63 3.95
C LEU A 28 -7.53 23.24 2.71
N CYS A 29 -7.40 22.50 1.61
CA CYS A 29 -6.90 23.07 0.36
C CYS A 29 -7.81 24.17 -0.16
N PRO A 30 -7.25 25.30 -0.64
CA PRO A 30 -8.03 26.38 -1.24
C PRO A 30 -8.98 25.85 -2.34
N TRP A 31 -10.22 26.29 -2.31
CA TRP A 31 -11.24 25.85 -3.27
C TRP A 31 -10.96 26.30 -4.72
N GLN A 32 -10.08 27.29 -4.91
CA GLN A 32 -9.61 27.75 -6.21
C GLN A 32 -8.63 26.75 -6.87
N MET A 33 -8.02 25.86 -6.08
CA MET A 33 -7.16 24.81 -6.62
C MET A 33 -7.98 23.79 -7.42
N ARG A 34 -7.36 23.20 -8.43
CA ARG A 34 -7.96 22.14 -9.23
C ARG A 34 -8.28 20.94 -8.35
N GLU A 35 -9.39 20.28 -8.64
CA GLU A 35 -9.82 19.11 -7.88
C GLU A 35 -8.77 17.98 -7.90
N ALA A 36 -8.09 17.76 -9.04
CA ALA A 36 -7.02 16.78 -9.13
C ALA A 36 -5.88 17.11 -8.15
N THR A 37 -5.40 18.34 -8.11
CA THR A 37 -4.35 18.80 -7.21
C THR A 37 -4.76 18.61 -5.74
N ARG A 38 -5.97 19.00 -5.37
CA ARG A 38 -6.51 18.82 -4.01
C ARG A 38 -6.60 17.35 -3.63
N ALA A 39 -7.07 16.51 -4.55
CA ALA A 39 -7.16 15.07 -4.34
C ALA A 39 -5.77 14.44 -4.12
N LEU A 40 -4.76 14.85 -4.91
CA LEU A 40 -3.39 14.35 -4.75
C LEU A 40 -2.74 14.83 -3.45
N ILE A 41 -2.98 16.07 -3.01
CA ILE A 41 -2.50 16.57 -1.71
C ILE A 41 -3.14 15.76 -0.58
N GLY A 42 -4.46 15.56 -0.61
CA GLY A 42 -5.18 14.75 0.37
C GLY A 42 -4.67 13.31 0.41
N TRP A 43 -4.51 12.68 -0.76
CA TRP A 43 -3.94 11.34 -0.87
C TRP A 43 -2.55 11.26 -0.23
N ASN A 44 -1.64 12.15 -0.62
CA ASN A 44 -0.27 12.14 -0.10
C ASN A 44 -0.23 12.36 1.42
N ALA A 45 -0.98 13.31 1.95
CA ALA A 45 -1.04 13.56 3.38
C ALA A 45 -1.48 12.28 4.15
N GLY A 46 -2.55 11.63 3.68
CA GLY A 46 -3.05 10.40 4.28
C GLY A 46 -2.10 9.22 4.14
N ALA A 47 -1.59 8.97 2.92
CA ALA A 47 -0.73 7.85 2.62
C ALA A 47 0.61 7.93 3.39
N TRP A 48 1.28 9.08 3.38
CA TRP A 48 2.55 9.25 4.10
C TRP A 48 2.39 9.13 5.61
N VAL A 49 1.30 9.65 6.19
CA VAL A 49 1.01 9.47 7.63
C VAL A 49 0.77 7.99 7.93
N PHE A 50 -0.01 7.29 7.13
CA PHE A 50 -0.22 5.85 7.30
C PHE A 50 1.10 5.07 7.21
N LEU A 51 1.90 5.31 6.15
CA LEU A 51 3.20 4.67 5.97
C LEU A 51 4.13 4.90 7.17
N ALA A 52 4.20 6.13 7.68
CA ALA A 52 5.00 6.48 8.85
C ALA A 52 4.52 5.75 10.11
N LEU A 53 3.20 5.69 10.35
CA LEU A 53 2.63 5.00 11.50
C LEU A 53 2.85 3.48 11.47
N ILE A 54 2.81 2.88 10.28
CA ILE A 54 3.10 1.44 10.13
C ILE A 54 4.61 1.20 10.26
N ALA A 55 5.45 2.03 9.66
CA ALA A 55 6.90 1.93 9.83
C ALA A 55 7.30 2.04 11.31
N GLN A 56 6.71 2.97 12.04
CA GLN A 56 6.93 3.09 13.49
C GLN A 56 6.49 1.84 14.27
N LEU A 57 5.35 1.24 13.90
CA LEU A 57 4.91 -0.04 14.48
C LEU A 57 5.93 -1.14 14.22
N MET A 58 6.36 -1.31 12.96
CA MET A 58 7.25 -2.37 12.55
C MET A 58 8.64 -2.24 13.19
N LEU A 59 9.16 -1.02 13.29
CA LEU A 59 10.46 -0.73 13.92
C LEU A 59 10.42 -0.86 15.45
N GLY A 60 9.26 -0.64 16.08
CA GLY A 60 9.06 -0.75 17.52
C GLY A 60 8.62 -2.14 17.99
N ALA A 61 8.27 -3.03 17.07
CA ALA A 61 7.78 -4.37 17.40
C ALA A 61 8.93 -5.24 18.00
N LYS A 62 8.63 -5.94 19.08
CA LYS A 62 9.50 -6.96 19.67
C LYS A 62 9.15 -8.34 19.07
N ASP A 63 10.07 -9.27 19.19
CA ASP A 63 9.83 -10.66 18.81
C ASP A 63 8.58 -11.22 19.52
N GLY A 64 7.60 -11.69 18.70
CA GLY A 64 6.30 -12.18 19.18
C GLY A 64 5.14 -11.19 19.08
N ASP A 65 5.38 -9.88 18.94
CA ASP A 65 4.30 -8.90 18.80
C ASP A 65 3.55 -9.05 17.47
N ILE A 66 4.20 -9.62 16.44
CA ILE A 66 3.59 -9.81 15.13
C ILE A 66 2.43 -10.83 15.18
N GLU A 67 2.55 -11.91 15.95
CA GLU A 67 1.51 -12.94 16.09
C GLU A 67 0.22 -12.32 16.65
N THR A 68 0.34 -11.49 17.70
CA THR A 68 -0.81 -10.84 18.32
C THR A 68 -1.44 -9.77 17.44
N HIS A 69 -0.65 -9.05 16.65
CA HIS A 69 -1.15 -8.03 15.73
C HIS A 69 -1.74 -8.63 14.46
N ALA A 70 -1.12 -9.68 13.91
CA ALA A 70 -1.58 -10.36 12.70
C ALA A 70 -2.86 -11.18 12.96
N ALA A 71 -2.93 -11.93 14.08
CA ALA A 71 -4.11 -12.71 14.43
C ALA A 71 -5.37 -11.87 14.73
N GLN A 72 -5.23 -10.58 15.03
CA GLN A 72 -6.37 -9.66 15.17
C GLN A 72 -6.95 -9.21 13.83
N GLU A 73 -6.32 -9.54 12.71
CA GLU A 73 -6.70 -9.16 11.35
C GLU A 73 -7.44 -10.30 10.64
N ASP A 74 -8.68 -10.56 11.07
CA ASP A 74 -9.63 -11.55 10.56
C ASP A 74 -9.95 -11.44 9.05
N GLU A 75 -10.74 -12.37 8.48
CA GLU A 75 -11.20 -12.55 7.07
C GLU A 75 -11.48 -11.27 6.27
N LYS A 76 -11.72 -10.16 6.93
CA LYS A 76 -11.98 -8.83 6.34
C LYS A 76 -10.74 -8.12 5.81
N THR A 77 -9.54 -8.67 6.04
CA THR A 77 -8.27 -8.14 5.55
C THR A 77 -8.22 -8.06 4.03
N LEU A 78 -8.79 -9.06 3.33
CA LEU A 78 -8.84 -9.05 1.87
C LEU A 78 -9.67 -7.89 1.30
N ALA A 79 -10.83 -7.60 1.89
CA ALA A 79 -11.66 -6.49 1.44
C ALA A 79 -10.95 -5.13 1.59
N LEU A 80 -10.24 -4.94 2.70
CA LEU A 80 -9.44 -3.73 2.93
C LEU A 80 -8.25 -3.64 1.98
N LEU A 81 -7.58 -4.76 1.70
CA LEU A 81 -6.52 -4.81 0.70
C LEU A 81 -7.05 -4.38 -0.67
N VAL A 82 -8.19 -4.91 -1.10
CA VAL A 82 -8.82 -4.53 -2.38
C VAL A 82 -9.15 -3.04 -2.41
N ILE A 83 -9.77 -2.51 -1.35
CA ILE A 83 -10.10 -1.07 -1.27
C ILE A 83 -8.82 -0.23 -1.33
N ALA A 84 -7.77 -0.61 -0.61
CA ALA A 84 -6.50 0.09 -0.58
C ALA A 84 -5.81 0.11 -1.95
N VAL A 85 -5.76 -1.03 -2.63
CA VAL A 85 -5.19 -1.16 -3.97
C VAL A 85 -5.99 -0.35 -4.99
N VAL A 86 -7.32 -0.40 -4.92
CA VAL A 86 -8.19 0.43 -5.78
C VAL A 86 -7.93 1.92 -5.54
N ALA A 87 -7.81 2.36 -4.29
CA ALA A 87 -7.53 3.76 -3.96
C ALA A 87 -6.15 4.21 -4.49
N ALA A 88 -5.12 3.36 -4.32
CA ALA A 88 -3.78 3.63 -4.86
C ALA A 88 -3.78 3.68 -6.40
N THR A 89 -4.50 2.78 -7.06
CA THR A 89 -4.65 2.79 -8.52
C THR A 89 -5.40 4.04 -8.98
N TRP A 90 -6.43 4.46 -8.25
CA TRP A 90 -7.18 5.68 -8.55
C TRP A 90 -6.33 6.94 -8.47
N SER A 91 -5.33 6.97 -7.56
CA SER A 91 -4.37 8.08 -7.48
C SER A 91 -3.55 8.25 -8.77
N LEU A 92 -3.25 7.15 -9.49
CA LEU A 92 -2.56 7.21 -10.78
C LEU A 92 -3.44 7.86 -11.87
N VAL A 93 -4.75 7.64 -11.83
CA VAL A 93 -5.69 8.33 -12.72
C VAL A 93 -5.69 9.83 -12.45
N ALA A 94 -5.68 10.23 -11.16
CA ALA A 94 -5.61 11.64 -10.78
C ALA A 94 -4.32 12.31 -11.28
N ILE A 95 -3.18 11.60 -11.32
CA ILE A 95 -1.92 12.08 -11.88
C ILE A 95 -2.08 12.46 -13.37
N VAL A 96 -2.79 11.66 -14.16
CA VAL A 96 -3.01 11.96 -15.59
C VAL A 96 -3.73 13.30 -15.76
N PHE A 97 -4.74 13.57 -14.93
CA PHE A 97 -5.44 14.86 -14.93
C PHE A 97 -4.58 16.02 -14.42
N GLU A 98 -3.64 15.74 -13.51
CA GLU A 98 -2.70 16.73 -13.00
C GLU A 98 -1.66 17.13 -14.05
N LEU A 99 -1.12 16.17 -14.80
CA LEU A 99 -0.07 16.40 -15.79
C LEU A 99 -0.52 17.21 -17.00
N GLY A 100 -1.80 17.24 -17.33
CA GLY A 100 -2.31 17.98 -18.49
C GLY A 100 -1.85 19.45 -18.51
N PRO A 101 -2.18 20.26 -17.50
CA PRO A 101 -1.80 21.67 -17.43
C PRO A 101 -0.31 21.92 -17.14
N VAL A 102 0.40 20.95 -16.59
CA VAL A 102 1.84 21.11 -16.24
C VAL A 102 2.69 21.45 -17.47
N LYS A 103 2.22 21.09 -18.69
CA LYS A 103 2.91 21.41 -19.94
C LYS A 103 3.04 22.91 -20.16
N ASP A 104 2.04 23.68 -19.74
CA ASP A 104 1.97 25.13 -19.92
C ASP A 104 2.53 25.92 -18.72
N MET A 105 2.92 25.21 -17.65
CA MET A 105 3.49 25.81 -16.45
C MET A 105 5.01 26.01 -16.59
N HIS A 106 5.54 27.01 -15.87
CA HIS A 106 6.97 27.35 -15.86
C HIS A 106 7.48 27.61 -14.45
N GLY A 107 8.79 27.52 -14.27
CA GLY A 107 9.45 27.89 -13.02
C GLY A 107 9.05 27.01 -11.84
N ILE A 108 8.84 27.62 -10.69
CA ILE A 108 8.59 26.95 -9.40
C ILE A 108 7.27 26.18 -9.41
N ASP A 109 6.22 26.73 -10.03
CA ASP A 109 4.90 26.08 -10.07
C ASP A 109 4.97 24.73 -10.80
N LYS A 110 5.66 24.67 -11.95
CA LYS A 110 5.91 23.40 -12.66
C LYS A 110 6.63 22.41 -11.75
N GLY A 111 7.66 22.87 -11.03
CA GLY A 111 8.42 22.03 -10.10
C GLY A 111 7.57 21.46 -8.96
N LEU A 112 6.68 22.26 -8.37
CA LEU A 112 5.79 21.82 -7.29
C LEU A 112 4.79 20.76 -7.77
N HIS A 113 4.18 20.95 -8.93
CA HIS A 113 3.24 20.00 -9.51
C HIS A 113 3.93 18.67 -9.88
N LEU A 114 5.13 18.72 -10.47
CA LEU A 114 5.93 17.53 -10.75
C LEU A 114 6.38 16.82 -9.47
N GLY A 115 6.76 17.59 -8.44
CA GLY A 115 7.09 17.05 -7.12
C GLY A 115 5.91 16.34 -6.46
N LEU A 116 4.70 16.92 -6.56
CA LEU A 116 3.46 16.32 -6.08
C LEU A 116 3.18 14.99 -6.83
N VAL A 117 3.32 14.96 -8.14
CA VAL A 117 3.17 13.74 -8.96
C VAL A 117 4.18 12.68 -8.52
N GLY A 118 5.46 13.02 -8.39
CA GLY A 118 6.50 12.09 -7.93
C GLY A 118 6.21 11.53 -6.53
N ALA A 119 5.81 12.40 -5.60
CA ALA A 119 5.42 11.99 -4.24
C ALA A 119 4.20 11.06 -4.26
N THR A 120 3.22 11.31 -5.14
CA THR A 120 2.03 10.47 -5.29
C THR A 120 2.39 9.09 -5.83
N ILE A 121 3.24 9.02 -6.86
CA ILE A 121 3.72 7.75 -7.41
C ILE A 121 4.39 6.93 -6.31
N LEU A 122 5.34 7.52 -5.60
CA LEU A 122 6.11 6.84 -4.56
C LEU A 122 5.23 6.40 -3.39
N SER A 123 4.35 7.27 -2.90
CA SER A 123 3.45 6.93 -1.79
C SER A 123 2.45 5.84 -2.17
N SER A 124 1.90 5.86 -3.37
CA SER A 124 0.93 4.86 -3.84
C SER A 124 1.58 3.50 -4.07
N TRP A 125 2.80 3.48 -4.62
CA TRP A 125 3.60 2.28 -4.77
C TRP A 125 3.94 1.66 -3.41
N ALA A 126 4.53 2.45 -2.51
CA ALA A 126 4.90 1.98 -1.18
C ALA A 126 3.67 1.52 -0.37
N PHE A 127 2.58 2.27 -0.44
CA PHE A 127 1.32 1.94 0.23
C PHE A 127 0.77 0.59 -0.24
N THR A 128 0.73 0.36 -1.56
CA THR A 128 0.24 -0.90 -2.14
C THR A 128 1.04 -2.09 -1.62
N HIS A 129 2.38 -2.04 -1.70
CA HIS A 129 3.21 -3.17 -1.30
C HIS A 129 3.25 -3.36 0.22
N LEU A 130 3.17 -2.29 0.99
CA LEU A 130 3.02 -2.38 2.44
C LEU A 130 1.70 -3.05 2.85
N MET A 131 0.59 -2.76 2.14
CA MET A 131 -0.69 -3.42 2.38
C MET A 131 -0.62 -4.93 2.08
N PHE A 132 0.13 -5.34 1.06
CA PHE A 132 0.38 -6.77 0.81
C PHE A 132 1.26 -7.40 1.90
N ALA A 133 2.30 -6.71 2.39
CA ALA A 133 3.12 -7.21 3.50
C ALA A 133 2.28 -7.46 4.77
N LEU A 134 1.40 -6.52 5.10
CA LEU A 134 0.45 -6.68 6.22
C LEU A 134 -0.51 -7.86 5.99
N HIS A 135 -0.98 -8.03 4.76
CA HIS A 135 -1.87 -9.15 4.41
C HIS A 135 -1.14 -10.50 4.48
N TYR A 136 0.11 -10.58 4.04
CA TYR A 136 0.92 -11.80 4.12
C TYR A 136 1.15 -12.21 5.57
N ALA A 137 1.52 -11.26 6.43
CA ALA A 137 1.67 -11.52 7.86
C ALA A 137 0.36 -12.01 8.49
N ALA A 138 -0.75 -11.34 8.19
CA ALA A 138 -2.06 -11.75 8.67
C ALA A 138 -2.44 -13.16 8.19
N HIS A 139 -2.22 -13.47 6.91
CA HIS A 139 -2.49 -14.80 6.34
C HIS A 139 -1.63 -15.89 6.99
N TYR A 140 -0.35 -15.61 7.22
CA TYR A 140 0.60 -16.55 7.81
C TYR A 140 0.24 -16.93 9.24
N TYR A 141 -0.13 -15.94 10.07
CA TYR A 141 -0.37 -16.10 11.51
C TYR A 141 -1.82 -16.44 11.88
N VAL A 142 -2.70 -16.64 10.91
CA VAL A 142 -4.04 -17.18 11.19
C VAL A 142 -3.94 -18.65 11.55
N GLN A 143 -4.64 -19.06 12.60
CA GLN A 143 -4.76 -20.47 12.98
C GLN A 143 -5.58 -21.24 11.94
N ASP A 144 -5.15 -22.44 11.58
CA ASP A 144 -5.84 -23.26 10.57
C ASP A 144 -7.11 -23.96 11.09
N GLY A 145 -7.41 -23.79 12.39
CA GLY A 145 -8.54 -24.40 13.06
C GLY A 145 -8.39 -25.90 13.32
N SER A 146 -7.16 -26.46 13.18
CA SER A 146 -6.85 -27.84 13.57
C SER A 146 -6.79 -28.01 15.08
N GLU A 147 -6.94 -29.25 15.59
CA GLU A 147 -6.83 -29.54 17.02
C GLU A 147 -5.43 -29.24 17.60
N ASP A 148 -4.41 -29.14 16.75
CA ASP A 148 -3.03 -28.81 17.11
C ASP A 148 -2.71 -27.30 17.05
N ASP A 149 -3.69 -26.43 16.90
CA ASP A 149 -3.53 -24.97 16.78
C ASP A 149 -2.45 -24.55 15.76
N GLY A 150 -2.35 -25.27 14.64
CA GLY A 150 -1.40 -25.00 13.57
C GLY A 150 -1.67 -23.65 12.89
N LEU A 151 -0.61 -23.00 12.42
CA LEU A 151 -0.72 -21.80 11.61
C LEU A 151 -0.98 -22.16 10.16
N ILE A 152 -1.75 -21.33 9.43
CA ILE A 152 -1.95 -21.52 7.98
C ILE A 152 -0.61 -21.48 7.24
N GLY A 153 0.31 -20.60 7.68
CA GLY A 153 1.65 -20.47 7.11
C GLY A 153 1.61 -20.04 5.64
N GLY A 154 2.26 -20.81 4.79
CA GLY A 154 2.23 -20.62 3.34
C GLY A 154 3.43 -19.87 2.76
N PHE A 155 4.27 -19.30 3.60
CA PHE A 155 5.52 -18.64 3.26
C PHE A 155 6.65 -19.29 4.05
N GLU A 156 7.63 -19.86 3.36
CA GLU A 156 8.84 -20.40 3.98
C GLU A 156 10.04 -19.53 3.65
N PHE A 157 10.54 -18.82 4.66
CA PHE A 157 11.70 -17.94 4.55
C PHE A 157 12.97 -18.71 4.87
N PRO A 158 14.02 -18.68 4.03
CA PRO A 158 15.25 -19.40 4.27
C PRO A 158 15.86 -19.07 5.63
N LYS A 159 16.14 -20.09 6.44
CA LYS A 159 16.76 -19.96 7.76
C LYS A 159 15.98 -19.11 8.79
N CYS A 160 14.70 -18.86 8.56
CA CYS A 160 13.84 -18.11 9.45
C CYS A 160 12.64 -18.97 9.87
N ALA A 161 12.64 -19.45 11.11
CA ALA A 161 11.55 -20.26 11.66
C ALA A 161 10.33 -19.43 12.12
N LYS A 162 10.55 -18.15 12.45
CA LYS A 162 9.51 -17.21 12.88
C LYS A 162 9.67 -15.89 12.12
N PRO A 163 8.99 -15.73 10.97
CA PRO A 163 9.12 -14.54 10.15
C PRO A 163 8.53 -13.32 10.86
N GLY A 164 9.28 -12.22 10.87
CA GLY A 164 8.87 -10.93 11.40
C GLY A 164 8.34 -10.00 10.30
N TRP A 165 8.17 -8.73 10.63
CA TRP A 165 7.73 -7.71 9.67
C TRP A 165 8.71 -7.53 8.51
N ALA A 166 10.02 -7.68 8.77
CA ALA A 166 11.06 -7.53 7.77
C ALA A 166 10.92 -8.57 6.65
N GLU A 167 10.64 -9.83 7.00
CA GLU A 167 10.50 -10.93 6.06
C GLU A 167 9.28 -10.72 5.14
N PHE A 168 8.12 -10.35 5.68
CA PHE A 168 6.94 -10.06 4.89
C PHE A 168 7.08 -8.80 4.03
N CYS A 169 7.76 -7.76 4.55
CA CYS A 169 8.10 -6.59 3.75
C CYS A 169 9.07 -6.97 2.62
N TYR A 170 10.10 -7.78 2.91
CA TYR A 170 11.06 -8.23 1.92
C TYR A 170 10.36 -8.92 0.74
N GLU A 171 9.48 -9.88 1.00
CA GLU A 171 8.70 -10.56 -0.04
C GLU A 171 7.83 -9.58 -0.83
N ALA A 172 7.00 -8.78 -0.15
CA ALA A 172 6.06 -7.87 -0.81
C ALA A 172 6.77 -6.78 -1.63
N PHE A 173 7.84 -6.19 -1.14
CA PHE A 173 8.57 -5.15 -1.86
C PHE A 173 9.46 -5.73 -2.97
N THR A 174 9.98 -6.94 -2.82
CA THR A 174 10.68 -7.64 -3.90
C THR A 174 9.74 -7.90 -5.08
N ILE A 175 8.53 -8.39 -4.81
CA ILE A 175 7.49 -8.53 -5.86
C ILE A 175 7.17 -7.16 -6.47
N GLY A 176 7.07 -6.11 -5.65
CA GLY A 176 6.84 -4.75 -6.11
C GLY A 176 7.88 -4.22 -7.09
N CYS A 177 9.15 -4.50 -6.82
CA CYS A 177 10.26 -4.08 -7.66
C CYS A 177 10.46 -4.96 -8.89
N ALA A 178 10.45 -6.28 -8.71
CA ALA A 178 10.88 -7.25 -9.71
C ALA A 178 9.73 -7.95 -10.45
N CYS A 179 8.49 -7.81 -9.98
CA CYS A 179 7.32 -8.59 -10.41
C CYS A 179 7.56 -10.11 -10.31
N ALA A 180 8.43 -10.53 -9.38
CA ALA A 180 8.80 -11.91 -9.11
C ALA A 180 8.93 -12.11 -7.60
N THR A 181 8.73 -13.35 -7.13
CA THR A 181 8.97 -13.70 -5.72
C THR A 181 10.43 -13.53 -5.35
N ALA A 182 10.69 -13.28 -4.06
CA ALA A 182 12.01 -13.39 -3.46
C ALA A 182 12.45 -14.87 -3.37
N ASP A 183 13.47 -15.14 -2.56
CA ASP A 183 13.91 -16.51 -2.21
C ASP A 183 12.99 -17.14 -1.14
N VAL A 184 11.66 -17.01 -1.32
CA VAL A 184 10.62 -17.45 -0.39
C VAL A 184 9.78 -18.53 -1.06
N ASP A 185 9.69 -19.69 -0.42
CA ASP A 185 8.88 -20.79 -0.93
C ASP A 185 7.40 -20.62 -0.56
N LEU A 186 6.53 -20.68 -1.57
CA LEU A 186 5.08 -20.57 -1.40
C LEU A 186 4.48 -21.98 -1.27
N THR A 187 4.16 -22.41 -0.06
CA THR A 187 3.78 -23.78 0.23
C THR A 187 2.28 -24.05 0.13
N THR A 188 1.45 -23.01 0.33
CA THR A 188 -0.01 -23.14 0.22
C THR A 188 -0.58 -22.56 -1.07
N ARG A 189 -1.78 -23.04 -1.47
CA ARG A 189 -2.53 -22.49 -2.59
C ARG A 189 -2.95 -21.05 -2.33
N GLY A 190 -3.32 -20.71 -1.09
CA GLY A 190 -3.74 -19.35 -0.69
C GLY A 190 -2.63 -18.35 -0.92
N ALA A 191 -1.42 -18.62 -0.40
CA ALA A 191 -0.24 -17.79 -0.60
C ALA A 191 0.07 -17.57 -2.09
N ARG A 192 0.05 -18.63 -2.90
CA ARG A 192 0.30 -18.55 -4.35
C ARG A 192 -0.71 -17.64 -5.06
N VAL A 193 -2.00 -17.72 -4.71
CA VAL A 193 -3.03 -16.87 -5.32
C VAL A 193 -2.83 -15.41 -4.97
N VAL A 194 -2.56 -15.08 -3.71
CA VAL A 194 -2.37 -13.69 -3.28
C VAL A 194 -1.10 -13.10 -3.90
N VAL A 195 0.00 -13.86 -3.93
CA VAL A 195 1.25 -13.46 -4.58
C VAL A 195 1.07 -13.25 -6.09
N LEU A 196 0.33 -14.13 -6.76
CA LEU A 196 0.00 -13.95 -8.18
C LEU A 196 -0.77 -12.65 -8.42
N VAL A 197 -1.77 -12.36 -7.59
CA VAL A 197 -2.55 -11.11 -7.67
C VAL A 197 -1.63 -9.91 -7.48
N GLN A 198 -0.75 -9.93 -6.47
CA GLN A 198 0.22 -8.84 -6.26
C GLN A 198 1.14 -8.68 -7.46
N SER A 199 1.68 -9.76 -8.01
CA SER A 199 2.61 -9.72 -9.16
C SER A 199 1.96 -9.08 -10.39
N VAL A 200 0.68 -9.41 -10.66
CA VAL A 200 -0.09 -8.80 -11.76
C VAL A 200 -0.31 -7.30 -11.50
N ILE A 201 -0.68 -6.93 -10.28
CA ILE A 201 -0.86 -5.52 -9.90
C ILE A 201 0.47 -4.76 -10.02
N ALA A 202 1.57 -5.32 -9.51
CA ALA A 202 2.90 -4.73 -9.59
C ALA A 202 3.33 -4.51 -11.04
N PHE A 203 3.10 -5.48 -11.92
CA PHE A 203 3.41 -5.37 -13.35
C PHE A 203 2.70 -4.17 -14.00
N PHE A 204 1.39 -4.06 -13.83
CA PHE A 204 0.63 -2.95 -14.40
C PHE A 204 1.01 -1.63 -13.74
N PHE A 205 1.21 -1.60 -12.43
CA PHE A 205 1.60 -0.40 -11.70
C PHE A 205 2.95 0.13 -12.19
N ASN A 206 3.97 -0.73 -12.27
CA ASN A 206 5.30 -0.37 -12.76
C ASN A 206 5.27 0.06 -14.23
N THR A 207 4.45 -0.58 -15.06
CA THR A 207 4.26 -0.17 -16.46
C THR A 207 3.66 1.23 -16.57
N ILE A 208 2.66 1.55 -15.74
CA ILE A 208 2.06 2.90 -15.71
C ILE A 208 3.07 3.93 -15.22
N ILE A 209 3.83 3.62 -14.16
CA ILE A 209 4.89 4.51 -13.64
C ILE A 209 5.92 4.80 -14.74
N LEU A 210 6.37 3.78 -15.44
CA LEU A 210 7.34 3.94 -16.52
C LEU A 210 6.78 4.83 -17.63
N ALA A 211 5.55 4.59 -18.06
CA ALA A 211 4.88 5.39 -19.09
C ALA A 211 4.72 6.86 -18.65
N LEU A 212 4.34 7.11 -17.39
CA LEU A 212 4.24 8.46 -16.83
C LEU A 212 5.61 9.13 -16.76
N THR A 213 6.64 8.43 -16.33
CA THR A 213 8.00 8.94 -16.23
C THR A 213 8.56 9.35 -17.60
N ILE A 214 8.33 8.52 -18.63
CA ILE A 214 8.73 8.82 -20.02
C ILE A 214 7.96 10.05 -20.51
N ASN A 215 6.66 10.14 -20.26
CA ASN A 215 5.85 11.28 -20.68
C ASN A 215 6.30 12.60 -20.02
N ILE A 216 6.61 12.56 -18.72
CA ILE A 216 7.17 13.71 -17.98
C ILE A 216 8.53 14.09 -18.57
N GLY A 217 9.43 13.12 -18.77
CA GLY A 217 10.76 13.36 -19.35
C GLY A 217 10.69 13.97 -20.73
N ALA A 218 9.83 13.45 -21.61
CA ALA A 218 9.63 14.00 -22.95
C ALA A 218 9.01 15.42 -22.95
N GLY A 219 8.23 15.76 -21.93
CA GLY A 219 7.67 17.12 -21.76
C GLY A 219 8.62 18.13 -21.11
N LEU A 220 9.81 17.67 -20.66
CA LEU A 220 10.84 18.52 -20.06
C LEU A 220 11.95 18.89 -21.08
N ILE A 221 12.05 18.17 -22.19
CA ILE A 221 12.97 18.39 -23.32
C ILE A 221 12.25 19.21 -24.39
#